data_71aaf8dc3f2135f2cee1ea6f614a4a8d
#
_entry.id   71aaf8dc3f2135f2cee1ea6f614a4a8d
#
_cell.length_a   1.000
_cell.length_b   1.000
_cell.length_c   1.000
_cell.angle_alpha   90.00
_cell.angle_beta   90.00
_cell.angle_gamma   90.00
#
_symmetry.space_group_name_H-M   'P 1'
#
loop_
_entity.id
_entity.type
_entity.pdbx_description
1 polymer ?
#
loop_
_entity_poly.entity_id
_entity_poly.type
_entity_poly.pdbx_seq_one_letter_code
_entity_poly.pdbx_strand_id
1 'polypeptide(L)'
;MNKISIILSREYFIRVKKKSFLLTTIGIPLIIMGFYAAIIYISLSGSDEKQKIAVIDEANLFGGKIDNHQSSIEFKFIKNETADSYIKKYKKDGYQSFLFISKDSSIKDKFQLHSSSSASLTTIESIESIINKTLRAKQLLSKGVDPEEFDRMTQEASITNTIDSEDGSKKSFAEISYAVSFGCGLLIYMMMVIYGTQVMRGVTEEKTNRIAEVIISSVKPFELMMGKILGIGAVGLTQFAIWIVLMILMQMSIPFIFPEFMHQVSNASSSSSENVTMLANTIQGLSSLPLTKIAGSFLFYFLGGYLTYASIFAAVGSVVSEDQQEAQQLVFPVLMPIILGFVIMTKAVNDPNSSLAIFGSIFPLTSPIVMMGRITYDIPFWQIALSMLLLVASFLFFTWITGKIYRTGILMYGKKPSWKEMIKWAFTK
;
A
#
# COMPACT_ATOMS: atom_id res chain seq x y z
N MET A 1 -9.22 42.73 -4.66
CA MET A 1 -8.83 41.29 -4.64
C MET A 1 -8.67 40.81 -3.21
N ASN A 2 -9.17 39.66 -2.90
CA ASN A 2 -9.02 39.09 -1.55
C ASN A 2 -7.52 38.75 -1.32
N LYS A 3 -6.92 39.30 -0.25
CA LYS A 3 -5.49 39.11 0.06
C LYS A 3 -5.09 37.62 0.16
N ILE A 4 -6.00 36.78 0.68
CA ILE A 4 -5.83 35.31 0.74
C ILE A 4 -5.63 34.74 -0.67
N SER A 5 -6.43 35.17 -1.66
CA SER A 5 -6.33 34.68 -3.04
C SER A 5 -4.99 35.04 -3.71
N ILE A 6 -4.44 36.23 -3.42
CA ILE A 6 -3.11 36.65 -3.94
C ILE A 6 -2.02 35.76 -3.37
N ILE A 7 -2.05 35.50 -2.05
CA ILE A 7 -1.07 34.65 -1.37
C ILE A 7 -1.19 33.21 -1.85
N LEU A 8 -2.41 32.67 -1.94
CA LEU A 8 -2.71 31.34 -2.48
C LEU A 8 -2.07 31.17 -3.87
N SER A 9 -2.37 32.10 -4.78
CA SER A 9 -1.85 32.06 -6.15
C SER A 9 -0.32 32.09 -6.19
N ARG A 10 0.31 32.95 -5.39
CA ARG A 10 1.78 33.00 -5.25
C ARG A 10 2.34 31.66 -4.76
N GLU A 11 1.80 31.11 -3.67
CA GLU A 11 2.26 29.88 -3.06
C GLU A 11 2.08 28.66 -4.00
N TYR A 12 0.98 28.65 -4.74
CA TYR A 12 0.68 27.63 -5.74
C TYR A 12 1.67 27.67 -6.91
N PHE A 13 1.80 28.82 -7.59
CA PHE A 13 2.63 28.91 -8.80
C PHE A 13 4.13 28.76 -8.51
N ILE A 14 4.62 29.22 -7.36
CA ILE A 14 6.02 29.02 -6.97
C ILE A 14 6.35 27.54 -6.86
N ARG A 15 5.41 26.68 -6.41
CA ARG A 15 5.66 25.25 -6.24
C ARG A 15 5.40 24.44 -7.51
N VAL A 16 4.28 24.68 -8.19
CA VAL A 16 3.91 23.92 -9.40
C VAL A 16 4.89 24.15 -10.54
N LYS A 17 5.47 25.35 -10.65
CA LYS A 17 6.48 25.65 -11.67
C LYS A 17 7.88 25.10 -11.37
N LYS A 18 8.13 24.59 -10.17
CA LYS A 18 9.44 23.99 -9.86
C LYS A 18 9.64 22.70 -10.66
N LYS A 19 10.82 22.55 -11.28
CA LYS A 19 11.20 21.33 -12.02
C LYS A 19 11.10 20.08 -11.14
N SER A 20 11.44 20.19 -9.84
CA SER A 20 11.31 19.09 -8.88
C SER A 20 9.88 18.63 -8.70
N PHE A 21 8.89 19.54 -8.69
CA PHE A 21 7.47 19.17 -8.62
C PHE A 21 7.03 18.35 -9.84
N LEU A 22 7.36 18.83 -11.06
CA LEU A 22 7.01 18.09 -12.27
C LEU A 22 7.69 16.72 -12.31
N LEU A 23 8.97 16.67 -11.95
CA LEU A 23 9.75 15.44 -11.96
C LEU A 23 9.20 14.41 -10.93
N THR A 24 8.86 14.84 -9.73
CA THR A 24 8.28 13.93 -8.72
C THR A 24 6.84 13.53 -9.06
N THR A 25 6.03 14.47 -9.56
CA THR A 25 4.62 14.22 -9.87
C THR A 25 4.44 13.24 -11.03
N ILE A 26 5.27 13.36 -12.07
CA ILE A 26 5.21 12.48 -13.25
C ILE A 26 6.18 11.31 -13.09
N GLY A 27 7.38 11.56 -12.55
CA GLY A 27 8.44 10.55 -12.44
C GLY A 27 8.09 9.40 -11.51
N ILE A 28 7.48 9.66 -10.34
CA ILE A 28 7.13 8.59 -9.38
C ILE A 28 6.15 7.58 -10.01
N PRO A 29 4.99 7.97 -10.58
CA PRO A 29 4.11 7.02 -11.26
C PRO A 29 4.79 6.27 -12.41
N LEU A 30 5.62 6.95 -13.21
CA LEU A 30 6.34 6.32 -14.31
C LEU A 30 7.39 5.30 -13.83
N ILE A 31 8.11 5.59 -12.73
CA ILE A 31 9.05 4.65 -12.13
C ILE A 31 8.32 3.43 -11.60
N ILE A 32 7.21 3.63 -10.89
CA ILE A 32 6.37 2.52 -10.38
C ILE A 32 5.88 1.68 -11.55
N MET A 33 5.38 2.30 -12.61
CA MET A 33 4.92 1.60 -13.81
C MET A 33 6.05 0.82 -14.48
N GLY A 34 7.22 1.42 -14.66
CA GLY A 34 8.40 0.77 -15.22
C GLY A 34 8.85 -0.43 -14.39
N PHE A 35 8.77 -0.31 -13.06
CA PHE A 35 9.08 -1.40 -12.14
C PHE A 35 8.08 -2.57 -12.29
N TYR A 36 6.77 -2.28 -12.34
CA TYR A 36 5.75 -3.32 -12.59
C TYR A 36 5.90 -3.95 -13.97
N ALA A 37 6.16 -3.16 -15.02
CA ALA A 37 6.40 -3.68 -16.36
C ALA A 37 7.64 -4.59 -16.40
N ALA A 38 8.71 -4.23 -15.69
CA ALA A 38 9.90 -5.05 -15.54
C ALA A 38 9.61 -6.36 -14.80
N ILE A 39 8.82 -6.32 -13.71
CA ILE A 39 8.41 -7.54 -12.98
C ILE A 39 7.61 -8.46 -13.92
N ILE A 40 6.61 -7.91 -14.63
CA ILE A 40 5.80 -8.68 -15.58
C ILE A 40 6.70 -9.28 -16.68
N TYR A 41 7.60 -8.49 -17.25
CA TYR A 41 8.53 -8.97 -18.27
C TYR A 41 9.43 -10.09 -17.76
N ILE A 42 10.01 -9.96 -16.57
CA ILE A 42 10.84 -10.99 -15.93
C ILE A 42 10.00 -12.23 -15.62
N SER A 43 8.76 -12.07 -15.13
CA SER A 43 7.87 -13.18 -14.85
C SER A 43 7.48 -13.96 -16.10
N LEU A 44 7.26 -13.27 -17.22
CA LEU A 44 6.98 -13.90 -18.52
C LEU A 44 8.24 -14.53 -19.16
N SER A 45 9.40 -13.91 -18.99
CA SER A 45 10.66 -14.41 -19.56
C SER A 45 11.29 -15.53 -18.75
N GLY A 46 11.03 -15.59 -17.41
CA GLY A 46 11.58 -16.61 -16.52
C GLY A 46 10.86 -17.95 -16.55
N SER A 47 9.81 -18.11 -17.35
CA SER A 47 8.99 -19.33 -17.41
C SER A 47 9.64 -20.49 -18.20
N ASP A 48 10.72 -20.27 -18.92
CA ASP A 48 11.33 -21.30 -19.79
C ASP A 48 12.52 -22.06 -19.16
N GLU A 49 13.16 -21.57 -18.11
CA GLU A 49 14.21 -22.30 -17.40
C GLU A 49 13.62 -23.16 -16.27
N LYS A 50 13.31 -24.42 -16.58
CA LYS A 50 12.93 -25.40 -15.55
C LYS A 50 14.10 -25.62 -14.60
N GLN A 51 13.88 -25.39 -13.32
CA GLN A 51 14.85 -25.67 -12.28
C GLN A 51 15.06 -27.19 -12.17
N LYS A 52 16.25 -27.69 -12.54
CA LYS A 52 16.56 -29.12 -12.50
C LYS A 52 17.01 -29.52 -11.10
N ILE A 53 16.27 -30.44 -10.49
CA ILE A 53 16.56 -31.01 -9.18
C ILE A 53 16.91 -32.49 -9.37
N ALA A 54 18.08 -32.87 -8.93
CA ALA A 54 18.44 -34.28 -8.88
C ALA A 54 17.72 -34.96 -7.71
N VAL A 55 17.25 -36.19 -7.88
CA VAL A 55 16.58 -36.97 -6.82
C VAL A 55 17.31 -38.27 -6.59
N ILE A 56 17.71 -38.52 -5.35
CA ILE A 56 18.28 -39.81 -4.92
C ILE A 56 17.24 -40.44 -3.99
N ASP A 57 16.53 -41.44 -4.48
CA ASP A 57 15.43 -42.13 -3.79
C ASP A 57 15.89 -43.53 -3.34
N GLU A 58 16.58 -43.62 -2.17
CA GLU A 58 17.01 -44.90 -1.59
C GLU A 58 15.81 -45.74 -1.04
N ALA A 59 14.72 -45.05 -0.72
CA ALA A 59 13.51 -45.72 -0.23
C ALA A 59 12.64 -46.30 -1.35
N ASN A 60 12.99 -46.02 -2.63
CA ASN A 60 12.20 -46.35 -3.82
C ASN A 60 10.72 -45.96 -3.68
N LEU A 61 10.50 -44.79 -3.07
CA LEU A 61 9.16 -44.29 -2.80
C LEU A 61 8.42 -43.87 -4.06
N PHE A 62 9.12 -43.30 -5.01
CA PHE A 62 8.53 -42.71 -6.23
C PHE A 62 8.67 -43.59 -7.46
N GLY A 63 9.48 -44.70 -7.39
CA GLY A 63 9.69 -45.60 -8.51
C GLY A 63 10.31 -44.91 -9.75
N GLY A 64 11.08 -43.85 -9.55
CA GLY A 64 11.76 -43.13 -10.61
C GLY A 64 10.91 -42.08 -11.33
N LYS A 65 9.70 -41.78 -10.86
CA LYS A 65 8.83 -40.72 -11.41
C LYS A 65 8.17 -39.90 -10.32
N ILE A 66 8.27 -38.58 -10.43
CA ILE A 66 7.44 -37.62 -9.72
C ILE A 66 6.64 -36.88 -10.78
N ASP A 67 5.31 -36.97 -10.67
CA ASP A 67 4.40 -36.36 -11.64
C ASP A 67 4.39 -34.86 -11.44
N ASN A 68 4.80 -34.11 -12.49
CA ASN A 68 5.02 -32.68 -12.39
C ASN A 68 4.64 -31.97 -13.71
N HIS A 69 3.40 -32.19 -14.16
CA HIS A 69 2.95 -31.68 -15.47
C HIS A 69 2.84 -30.15 -15.54
N GLN A 70 2.92 -29.40 -14.44
CA GLN A 70 2.61 -27.95 -14.40
C GLN A 70 3.62 -27.06 -13.67
N SER A 71 4.77 -27.59 -13.19
CA SER A 71 5.69 -26.75 -12.41
C SER A 71 6.98 -26.41 -13.15
N SER A 72 7.59 -25.31 -12.75
CA SER A 72 8.90 -24.84 -13.19
C SER A 72 10.07 -25.72 -12.69
N ILE A 73 9.77 -26.85 -12.00
CA ILE A 73 10.78 -27.75 -11.43
C ILE A 73 10.77 -29.07 -12.21
N GLU A 74 11.92 -29.51 -12.68
CA GLU A 74 12.13 -30.82 -13.33
C GLU A 74 12.92 -31.74 -12.40
N PHE A 75 12.33 -32.88 -12.01
CA PHE A 75 12.99 -33.89 -11.17
C PHE A 75 13.71 -34.91 -12.03
N LYS A 76 15.00 -35.12 -11.79
CA LYS A 76 15.82 -36.12 -12.48
C LYS A 76 16.35 -37.14 -11.48
N PHE A 77 15.92 -38.38 -11.58
CA PHE A 77 16.34 -39.46 -10.70
C PHE A 77 17.73 -39.94 -11.04
N ILE A 78 18.62 -39.94 -10.04
CA ILE A 78 19.98 -40.45 -10.12
C ILE A 78 20.01 -41.84 -9.49
N LYS A 79 20.51 -42.83 -10.24
CA LYS A 79 20.65 -44.21 -9.79
C LYS A 79 22.09 -44.51 -9.39
N ASN A 80 22.29 -45.39 -8.43
CA ASN A 80 23.60 -45.91 -7.99
C ASN A 80 24.55 -44.83 -7.35
N GLU A 81 24.01 -43.79 -6.75
CA GLU A 81 24.79 -42.81 -5.98
C GLU A 81 24.20 -42.71 -4.56
N THR A 82 25.08 -42.50 -3.57
CA THR A 82 24.71 -42.23 -2.20
C THR A 82 24.72 -40.72 -1.95
N ALA A 83 23.99 -40.26 -0.92
CA ALA A 83 23.94 -38.82 -0.58
C ALA A 83 25.34 -38.24 -0.40
N ASP A 84 26.21 -38.93 0.37
CA ASP A 84 27.57 -38.43 0.69
C ASP A 84 28.46 -38.33 -0.53
N SER A 85 28.33 -39.26 -1.50
CA SER A 85 29.07 -39.20 -2.75
C SER A 85 28.61 -38.08 -3.66
N TYR A 86 27.29 -37.85 -3.69
CA TYR A 86 26.67 -36.91 -4.59
C TYR A 86 26.78 -35.46 -4.14
N ILE A 87 26.91 -35.19 -2.84
CA ILE A 87 27.15 -33.82 -2.27
C ILE A 87 28.37 -33.16 -2.99
N LYS A 88 29.37 -33.91 -3.36
CA LYS A 88 30.57 -33.36 -4.03
C LYS A 88 30.43 -33.24 -5.55
N LYS A 89 29.44 -33.90 -6.16
CA LYS A 89 29.25 -34.02 -7.60
C LYS A 89 28.14 -33.17 -8.17
N TYR A 90 27.01 -32.98 -7.50
CA TYR A 90 25.79 -32.40 -8.09
C TYR A 90 26.01 -31.04 -8.76
N LYS A 91 26.93 -30.21 -8.21
CA LYS A 91 27.28 -28.91 -8.82
C LYS A 91 28.02 -29.09 -10.17
N LYS A 92 28.88 -30.09 -10.29
CA LYS A 92 29.62 -30.40 -11.54
C LYS A 92 28.68 -30.94 -12.60
N ASP A 93 27.62 -31.65 -12.17
CA ASP A 93 26.62 -32.22 -13.07
C ASP A 93 25.53 -31.19 -13.46
N GLY A 94 25.69 -29.91 -13.05
CA GLY A 94 24.81 -28.80 -13.45
C GLY A 94 23.52 -28.69 -12.65
N TYR A 95 23.41 -29.33 -11.47
CA TYR A 95 22.27 -29.22 -10.59
C TYR A 95 22.51 -28.14 -9.53
N GLN A 96 21.49 -27.32 -9.28
CA GLN A 96 21.53 -26.32 -8.20
C GLN A 96 21.24 -26.92 -6.82
N SER A 97 20.45 -27.99 -6.80
CA SER A 97 20.09 -28.73 -5.59
C SER A 97 19.78 -30.19 -5.92
N PHE A 98 19.85 -31.05 -4.89
CA PHE A 98 19.35 -32.39 -4.98
C PHE A 98 18.51 -32.77 -3.77
N LEU A 99 17.47 -33.57 -4.01
CA LEU A 99 16.57 -34.12 -3.00
C LEU A 99 17.04 -35.53 -2.63
N PHE A 100 17.35 -35.75 -1.38
CA PHE A 100 17.68 -37.06 -0.83
C PHE A 100 16.50 -37.63 -0.06
N ILE A 101 16.14 -38.88 -0.34
CA ILE A 101 15.05 -39.61 0.28
C ILE A 101 15.62 -40.85 0.97
N SER A 102 15.72 -40.78 2.29
CA SER A 102 16.33 -41.83 3.10
C SER A 102 15.40 -43.06 3.29
N LYS A 103 15.99 -44.25 3.35
CA LYS A 103 15.27 -45.50 3.62
C LYS A 103 14.87 -45.67 5.09
N ASP A 104 15.69 -45.20 6.03
CA ASP A 104 15.64 -45.58 7.45
C ASP A 104 15.18 -44.48 8.41
N SER A 105 14.77 -43.32 7.93
CA SER A 105 14.35 -42.20 8.81
C SER A 105 12.84 -42.13 9.02
N SER A 106 12.45 -41.54 10.17
CA SER A 106 11.05 -41.20 10.45
C SER A 106 10.53 -40.20 9.37
N ILE A 107 9.23 -40.13 9.15
CA ILE A 107 8.62 -39.35 8.05
C ILE A 107 9.13 -37.90 8.01
N LYS A 108 9.47 -37.28 9.16
CA LYS A 108 9.94 -35.89 9.23
C LYS A 108 11.35 -35.67 8.67
N ASP A 109 12.25 -36.67 8.86
CA ASP A 109 13.66 -36.56 8.41
C ASP A 109 13.93 -37.34 7.11
N LYS A 110 12.87 -37.87 6.50
CA LYS A 110 12.97 -38.71 5.32
C LYS A 110 13.35 -37.94 4.06
N PHE A 111 13.00 -36.68 3.97
CA PHE A 111 13.25 -35.82 2.82
C PHE A 111 14.24 -34.73 3.19
N GLN A 112 15.40 -34.72 2.54
CA GLN A 112 16.43 -33.72 2.76
C GLN A 112 16.80 -33.03 1.44
N LEU A 113 16.66 -31.69 1.39
CA LEU A 113 17.06 -30.89 0.24
C LEU A 113 18.46 -30.33 0.47
N HIS A 114 19.43 -30.81 -0.31
CA HIS A 114 20.78 -30.28 -0.33
C HIS A 114 20.92 -29.25 -1.45
N SER A 115 21.34 -28.02 -1.13
CA SER A 115 21.46 -26.91 -2.07
C SER A 115 22.82 -26.24 -1.99
N SER A 116 23.26 -25.64 -3.05
CA SER A 116 24.52 -24.88 -3.10
C SER A 116 24.46 -23.53 -2.42
N SER A 117 23.24 -22.98 -2.23
CA SER A 117 22.91 -21.77 -1.49
C SER A 117 21.59 -21.99 -0.79
N SER A 118 21.19 -21.11 0.14
CA SER A 118 19.88 -21.20 0.77
C SER A 118 18.78 -21.22 -0.29
N ALA A 119 18.00 -22.31 -0.33
CA ALA A 119 16.84 -22.38 -1.20
C ALA A 119 15.79 -21.33 -0.78
N SER A 120 15.06 -20.75 -1.72
CA SER A 120 13.97 -19.83 -1.38
C SER A 120 12.83 -20.58 -0.71
N LEU A 121 12.08 -19.89 0.17
CA LEU A 121 10.90 -20.49 0.81
C LEU A 121 9.90 -21.00 -0.23
N THR A 122 9.67 -20.24 -1.29
CA THR A 122 8.77 -20.61 -2.39
C THR A 122 9.22 -21.89 -3.11
N THR A 123 10.53 -22.07 -3.31
CA THR A 123 11.09 -23.31 -3.91
C THR A 123 10.85 -24.50 -3.00
N ILE A 124 11.08 -24.36 -1.69
CA ILE A 124 10.87 -25.43 -0.71
C ILE A 124 9.38 -25.81 -0.65
N GLU A 125 8.48 -24.82 -0.52
CA GLU A 125 7.01 -25.02 -0.52
C GLU A 125 6.53 -25.70 -1.80
N SER A 126 7.05 -25.32 -2.96
CA SER A 126 6.73 -25.96 -4.25
C SER A 126 7.17 -27.43 -4.29
N ILE A 127 8.39 -27.72 -3.84
CA ILE A 127 8.90 -29.10 -3.76
C ILE A 127 8.05 -29.93 -2.78
N GLU A 128 7.76 -29.42 -1.59
CA GLU A 128 6.92 -30.07 -0.59
C GLU A 128 5.52 -30.36 -1.12
N SER A 129 4.91 -29.38 -1.80
CA SER A 129 3.58 -29.53 -2.40
C SER A 129 3.55 -30.64 -3.43
N ILE A 130 4.53 -30.68 -4.35
CA ILE A 130 4.63 -31.71 -5.39
C ILE A 130 4.86 -33.10 -4.78
N ILE A 131 5.78 -33.20 -3.80
CA ILE A 131 6.06 -34.45 -3.09
C ILE A 131 4.81 -34.96 -2.37
N ASN A 132 4.13 -34.09 -1.61
CA ASN A 132 2.95 -34.45 -0.86
C ASN A 132 1.80 -34.86 -1.78
N LYS A 133 1.58 -34.17 -2.89
CA LYS A 133 0.59 -34.54 -3.90
C LYS A 133 0.89 -35.93 -4.51
N THR A 134 2.14 -36.18 -4.87
CA THR A 134 2.58 -37.48 -5.44
C THR A 134 2.45 -38.61 -4.42
N LEU A 135 2.84 -38.39 -3.16
CA LEU A 135 2.70 -39.37 -2.07
C LEU A 135 1.24 -39.70 -1.80
N ARG A 136 0.38 -38.67 -1.76
CA ARG A 136 -1.07 -38.82 -1.57
C ARG A 136 -1.68 -39.61 -2.71
N ALA A 137 -1.36 -39.28 -3.96
CA ALA A 137 -1.84 -40.03 -5.12
C ALA A 137 -1.43 -41.53 -5.03
N LYS A 138 -0.17 -41.81 -4.67
CA LYS A 138 0.32 -43.19 -4.52
C LYS A 138 -0.36 -43.96 -3.40
N GLN A 139 -0.62 -43.30 -2.26
CA GLN A 139 -1.37 -43.89 -1.15
C GLN A 139 -2.82 -44.20 -1.53
N LEU A 140 -3.49 -43.33 -2.28
CA LEU A 140 -4.85 -43.53 -2.77
C LEU A 140 -4.90 -44.73 -3.71
N LEU A 141 -4.01 -44.80 -4.70
CA LEU A 141 -3.90 -45.91 -5.64
C LEU A 141 -3.65 -47.24 -4.92
N SER A 142 -2.82 -47.26 -3.86
CA SER A 142 -2.55 -48.45 -3.06
C SER A 142 -3.79 -48.94 -2.31
N LYS A 143 -4.78 -48.08 -2.07
CA LYS A 143 -6.05 -48.39 -1.45
C LYS A 143 -7.18 -48.63 -2.47
N GLY A 144 -6.87 -48.65 -3.75
CA GLY A 144 -7.83 -48.84 -4.83
C GLY A 144 -8.73 -47.61 -5.11
N VAL A 145 -8.33 -46.44 -4.66
CA VAL A 145 -9.03 -45.15 -4.90
C VAL A 145 -8.33 -44.40 -6.00
N ASP A 146 -9.09 -43.97 -7.01
CA ASP A 146 -8.57 -43.10 -8.06
C ASP A 146 -8.26 -41.71 -7.50
N PRO A 147 -7.00 -41.21 -7.62
CA PRO A 147 -6.64 -39.87 -7.14
C PRO A 147 -7.45 -38.75 -7.76
N GLU A 148 -7.78 -38.83 -9.07
CA GLU A 148 -8.58 -37.78 -9.73
C GLU A 148 -10.04 -37.80 -9.23
N GLU A 149 -10.59 -38.95 -8.98
CA GLU A 149 -11.94 -39.11 -8.40
C GLU A 149 -11.98 -38.60 -6.96
N PHE A 150 -10.93 -38.94 -6.17
CA PHE A 150 -10.76 -38.43 -4.81
C PHE A 150 -10.62 -36.90 -4.77
N ASP A 151 -9.81 -36.30 -5.64
CA ASP A 151 -9.63 -34.85 -5.71
C ASP A 151 -10.92 -34.14 -6.16
N ARG A 152 -11.75 -34.77 -7.03
CA ARG A 152 -13.11 -34.28 -7.33
C ARG A 152 -14.07 -34.38 -6.15
N MET A 153 -13.97 -35.45 -5.36
CA MET A 153 -14.81 -35.64 -4.17
C MET A 153 -14.39 -34.77 -2.99
N THR A 154 -13.09 -34.46 -2.90
CA THR A 154 -12.49 -33.63 -1.85
C THR A 154 -12.15 -32.24 -2.36
N GLN A 155 -12.92 -31.69 -3.31
CA GLN A 155 -12.77 -30.28 -3.69
C GLN A 155 -12.74 -29.43 -2.42
N GLU A 156 -11.63 -28.73 -2.20
CA GLU A 156 -11.53 -27.79 -1.11
C GLU A 156 -12.70 -26.81 -1.24
N ALA A 157 -13.45 -26.65 -0.16
CA ALA A 157 -14.60 -25.76 -0.15
C ALA A 157 -14.12 -24.33 -0.44
N SER A 158 -14.30 -23.87 -1.65
CA SER A 158 -14.05 -22.49 -2.00
C SER A 158 -15.26 -21.65 -1.57
N ILE A 159 -15.07 -20.82 -0.54
CA ILE A 159 -16.09 -19.89 -0.08
C ILE A 159 -16.10 -18.70 -1.07
N THR A 160 -17.09 -18.66 -1.93
CA THR A 160 -17.35 -17.46 -2.74
C THR A 160 -18.09 -16.46 -1.87
N ASN A 161 -17.43 -15.37 -1.48
CA ASN A 161 -18.07 -14.28 -0.75
C ASN A 161 -18.95 -13.48 -1.73
N THR A 162 -20.25 -13.42 -1.48
CA THR A 162 -21.22 -12.63 -2.23
C THR A 162 -21.81 -11.55 -1.32
N ILE A 163 -21.89 -10.34 -1.84
CA ILE A 163 -22.57 -9.24 -1.16
C ILE A 163 -23.98 -9.15 -1.74
N ASP A 164 -24.99 -9.37 -0.90
CA ASP A 164 -26.37 -9.22 -1.26
C ASP A 164 -26.79 -7.75 -1.15
N SER A 165 -27.23 -7.15 -2.24
CA SER A 165 -27.75 -5.79 -2.29
C SER A 165 -29.16 -5.81 -2.89
N GLU A 166 -29.93 -4.73 -2.69
CA GLU A 166 -31.28 -4.60 -3.26
C GLU A 166 -31.32 -4.78 -4.80
N ASP A 167 -30.18 -4.52 -5.48
CA ASP A 167 -30.01 -4.68 -6.93
C ASP A 167 -29.50 -6.08 -7.34
N GLY A 168 -29.39 -7.04 -6.40
CA GLY A 168 -28.91 -8.40 -6.63
C GLY A 168 -27.57 -8.73 -5.98
N SER A 169 -27.22 -10.02 -5.96
CA SER A 169 -25.98 -10.52 -5.35
C SER A 169 -24.79 -10.27 -6.27
N LYS A 170 -23.74 -9.62 -5.75
CA LYS A 170 -22.47 -9.38 -6.44
C LYS A 170 -21.34 -10.16 -5.78
N LYS A 171 -20.49 -10.79 -6.60
CA LYS A 171 -19.29 -11.45 -6.14
C LYS A 171 -18.37 -10.43 -5.47
N SER A 172 -17.97 -10.68 -4.22
CA SER A 172 -17.05 -9.83 -3.48
C SER A 172 -15.62 -10.29 -3.69
N PHE A 173 -14.76 -9.33 -4.02
CA PHE A 173 -13.32 -9.54 -4.13
C PHE A 173 -12.64 -8.89 -2.92
N ALA A 174 -12.60 -9.62 -1.82
CA ALA A 174 -12.08 -9.12 -0.53
C ALA A 174 -10.64 -8.61 -0.64
N GLU A 175 -9.79 -9.31 -1.39
CA GLU A 175 -8.38 -8.93 -1.60
C GLU A 175 -8.25 -7.58 -2.31
N ILE A 176 -9.10 -7.30 -3.30
CA ILE A 176 -9.09 -6.05 -4.04
C ILE A 176 -9.63 -4.91 -3.19
N SER A 177 -10.71 -5.17 -2.43
CA SER A 177 -11.24 -4.22 -1.45
C SER A 177 -10.17 -3.85 -0.42
N TYR A 178 -9.43 -4.84 0.07
CA TYR A 178 -8.29 -4.65 0.97
C TYR A 178 -7.23 -3.76 0.33
N ALA A 179 -6.76 -4.11 -0.87
CA ALA A 179 -5.68 -3.39 -1.56
C ALA A 179 -6.06 -1.92 -1.85
N VAL A 180 -7.29 -1.67 -2.32
CA VAL A 180 -7.77 -0.31 -2.61
C VAL A 180 -7.93 0.50 -1.33
N SER A 181 -8.54 -0.05 -0.27
CA SER A 181 -8.70 0.63 1.02
C SER A 181 -7.36 0.97 1.65
N PHE A 182 -6.45 -0.01 1.70
CA PHE A 182 -5.10 0.19 2.22
C PHE A 182 -4.33 1.24 1.42
N GLY A 183 -4.37 1.15 0.09
CA GLY A 183 -3.71 2.10 -0.81
C GLY A 183 -4.24 3.52 -0.64
N CYS A 184 -5.55 3.72 -0.59
CA CYS A 184 -6.15 5.04 -0.36
C CYS A 184 -5.77 5.62 1.01
N GLY A 185 -5.83 4.83 2.07
CA GLY A 185 -5.44 5.28 3.41
C GLY A 185 -3.95 5.62 3.51
N LEU A 186 -3.09 4.81 2.88
CA LEU A 186 -1.64 5.07 2.80
C LEU A 186 -1.35 6.36 2.02
N LEU A 187 -2.06 6.61 0.91
CA LEU A 187 -1.91 7.85 0.15
C LEU A 187 -2.28 9.09 0.98
N ILE A 188 -3.41 9.06 1.70
CA ILE A 188 -3.79 10.16 2.58
C ILE A 188 -2.75 10.36 3.70
N TYR A 189 -2.29 9.26 4.34
CA TYR A 189 -1.22 9.31 5.33
C TYR A 189 0.02 10.03 4.80
N MET A 190 0.53 9.59 3.65
CA MET A 190 1.70 10.20 3.03
C MET A 190 1.48 11.67 2.65
N MET A 191 0.34 11.98 2.06
CA MET A 191 0.01 13.35 1.66
C MET A 191 -0.10 14.29 2.86
N MET A 192 -0.72 13.86 3.96
CA MET A 192 -0.81 14.68 5.18
C MET A 192 0.57 14.99 5.77
N VAL A 193 1.46 14.00 5.80
CA VAL A 193 2.85 14.18 6.30
C VAL A 193 3.63 15.11 5.37
N ILE A 194 3.62 14.84 4.05
CA ILE A 194 4.41 15.60 3.08
C ILE A 194 3.95 17.05 2.99
N TYR A 195 2.65 17.28 2.78
CA TYR A 195 2.14 18.65 2.60
C TYR A 195 2.04 19.41 3.94
N GLY A 196 1.75 18.71 5.05
CA GLY A 196 1.77 19.31 6.37
C GLY A 196 3.18 19.84 6.73
N THR A 197 4.22 19.05 6.53
CA THR A 197 5.60 19.48 6.75
C THR A 197 6.04 20.59 5.76
N GLN A 198 5.54 20.60 4.54
CA GLN A 198 5.78 21.71 3.59
C GLN A 198 5.17 23.03 4.09
N VAL A 199 3.96 23.00 4.69
CA VAL A 199 3.37 24.18 5.31
C VAL A 199 4.24 24.69 6.44
N MET A 200 4.64 23.81 7.35
CA MET A 200 5.52 24.15 8.45
C MET A 200 6.82 24.81 7.96
N ARG A 201 7.55 24.12 7.06
CA ARG A 201 8.82 24.65 6.50
C ARG A 201 8.63 26.01 5.84
N GLY A 202 7.59 26.18 5.04
CA GLY A 202 7.32 27.47 4.41
C GLY A 202 7.02 28.60 5.40
N VAL A 203 6.40 28.29 6.54
CA VAL A 203 6.18 29.27 7.63
C VAL A 203 7.50 29.59 8.34
N THR A 204 8.29 28.55 8.68
CA THR A 204 9.59 28.72 9.32
C THR A 204 10.55 29.53 8.44
N GLU A 205 10.64 29.24 7.13
CA GLU A 205 11.49 29.98 6.20
C GLU A 205 11.12 31.47 6.14
N GLU A 206 9.84 31.82 6.11
CA GLU A 206 9.40 33.23 6.10
C GLU A 206 9.74 33.94 7.42
N LYS A 207 9.65 33.24 8.55
CA LYS A 207 10.04 33.76 9.85
C LYS A 207 11.55 33.99 9.92
N THR A 208 12.35 32.99 9.60
CA THR A 208 13.82 33.03 9.65
C THR A 208 14.39 34.13 8.74
N ASN A 209 13.85 34.27 7.54
CA ASN A 209 14.25 35.30 6.60
C ASN A 209 13.65 36.69 6.87
N ARG A 210 12.91 36.86 8.00
CA ARG A 210 12.20 38.09 8.35
C ARG A 210 11.22 38.62 7.31
N ILE A 211 10.87 37.79 6.33
CA ILE A 211 9.91 38.13 5.28
C ILE A 211 8.53 38.34 5.90
N ALA A 212 8.22 37.59 6.95
CA ALA A 212 6.96 37.71 7.69
C ALA A 212 6.73 39.14 8.23
N GLU A 213 7.76 39.84 8.73
CA GLU A 213 7.63 41.20 9.27
C GLU A 213 7.18 42.18 8.17
N VAL A 214 7.76 42.08 6.96
CA VAL A 214 7.41 42.93 5.83
C VAL A 214 5.97 42.63 5.35
N ILE A 215 5.59 41.37 5.29
CA ILE A 215 4.25 40.99 4.81
C ILE A 215 3.16 41.39 5.82
N ILE A 216 3.40 41.21 7.12
CA ILE A 216 2.43 41.52 8.19
C ILE A 216 2.15 43.02 8.27
N SER A 217 3.03 43.89 7.80
CA SER A 217 2.73 45.30 7.69
C SER A 217 1.56 45.60 6.74
N SER A 218 1.30 44.72 5.77
CA SER A 218 0.29 44.89 4.73
C SER A 218 -0.87 43.87 4.78
N VAL A 219 -0.68 42.74 5.46
CA VAL A 219 -1.62 41.58 5.50
C VAL A 219 -1.79 41.09 6.91
N LYS A 220 -3.03 40.70 7.31
CA LYS A 220 -3.26 40.10 8.62
C LYS A 220 -2.57 38.73 8.74
N PRO A 221 -1.96 38.37 9.90
CA PRO A 221 -1.30 37.07 10.09
C PRO A 221 -2.19 35.87 9.72
N PHE A 222 -3.47 35.93 10.03
CA PHE A 222 -4.44 34.89 9.66
C PHE A 222 -4.60 34.74 8.14
N GLU A 223 -4.66 35.87 7.40
CA GLU A 223 -4.78 35.85 5.93
C GLU A 223 -3.52 35.26 5.27
N LEU A 224 -2.33 35.54 5.84
CA LEU A 224 -1.07 34.95 5.41
C LEU A 224 -1.04 33.44 5.61
N MET A 225 -1.41 32.99 6.81
CA MET A 225 -1.48 31.58 7.17
C MET A 225 -2.46 30.83 6.25
N MET A 226 -3.69 31.32 6.11
CA MET A 226 -4.72 30.68 5.30
C MET A 226 -4.35 30.64 3.81
N GLY A 227 -3.82 31.73 3.28
CA GLY A 227 -3.35 31.77 1.89
C GLY A 227 -2.27 30.73 1.61
N LYS A 228 -1.36 30.53 2.56
CA LYS A 228 -0.31 29.50 2.47
C LYS A 228 -0.88 28.08 2.55
N ILE A 229 -1.72 27.79 3.55
CA ILE A 229 -2.38 26.48 3.69
C ILE A 229 -3.15 26.14 2.41
N LEU A 230 -4.01 27.03 1.94
CA LEU A 230 -4.82 26.79 0.75
C LEU A 230 -3.96 26.66 -0.52
N GLY A 231 -2.90 27.48 -0.65
CA GLY A 231 -1.97 27.42 -1.78
C GLY A 231 -1.24 26.09 -1.88
N ILE A 232 -0.70 25.57 -0.76
CA ILE A 232 -0.01 24.28 -0.72
C ILE A 232 -1.02 23.13 -0.91
N GLY A 233 -2.23 23.24 -0.36
CA GLY A 233 -3.31 22.27 -0.60
C GLY A 233 -3.71 22.16 -2.06
N ALA A 234 -3.78 23.31 -2.76
CA ALA A 234 -4.05 23.33 -4.19
C ALA A 234 -2.95 22.62 -5.01
N VAL A 235 -1.68 22.70 -4.58
CA VAL A 235 -0.59 21.92 -5.19
C VAL A 235 -0.83 20.41 -5.05
N GLY A 236 -1.22 19.96 -3.84
CA GLY A 236 -1.57 18.56 -3.58
C GLY A 236 -2.74 18.06 -4.43
N LEU A 237 -3.80 18.88 -4.55
CA LEU A 237 -4.94 18.58 -5.44
C LEU A 237 -4.53 18.48 -6.90
N THR A 238 -3.67 19.36 -7.35
CA THR A 238 -3.15 19.33 -8.73
C THR A 238 -2.33 18.07 -8.98
N GLN A 239 -1.48 17.69 -8.03
CA GLN A 239 -0.71 16.43 -8.12
C GLN A 239 -1.63 15.21 -8.20
N PHE A 240 -2.67 15.19 -7.37
CA PHE A 240 -3.65 14.11 -7.38
C PHE A 240 -4.44 14.04 -8.70
N ALA A 241 -4.87 15.21 -9.22
CA ALA A 241 -5.53 15.28 -10.52
C ALA A 241 -4.64 14.75 -11.66
N ILE A 242 -3.35 15.12 -11.66
CA ILE A 242 -2.37 14.60 -12.63
C ILE A 242 -2.24 13.07 -12.49
N TRP A 243 -2.19 12.53 -11.30
CA TRP A 243 -2.10 11.08 -11.08
C TRP A 243 -3.33 10.33 -11.59
N ILE A 244 -4.53 10.88 -11.38
CA ILE A 244 -5.77 10.30 -11.95
C ILE A 244 -5.69 10.29 -13.48
N VAL A 245 -5.31 11.40 -14.10
CA VAL A 245 -5.17 11.47 -15.56
C VAL A 245 -4.13 10.47 -16.07
N LEU A 246 -2.98 10.38 -15.41
CA LEU A 246 -1.93 9.40 -15.76
C LEU A 246 -2.44 7.96 -15.63
N MET A 247 -3.19 7.61 -14.57
CA MET A 247 -3.77 6.28 -14.41
C MET A 247 -4.76 5.95 -15.53
N ILE A 248 -5.63 6.90 -15.91
CA ILE A 248 -6.58 6.71 -17.02
C ILE A 248 -5.82 6.50 -18.34
N LEU A 249 -4.84 7.34 -18.64
CA LEU A 249 -4.02 7.21 -19.84
C LEU A 249 -3.28 5.87 -19.88
N MET A 250 -2.75 5.45 -18.75
CA MET A 250 -2.07 4.17 -18.61
C MET A 250 -3.02 3.00 -18.86
N GLN A 251 -4.20 3.01 -18.26
CA GLN A 251 -5.21 1.98 -18.47
C GLN A 251 -5.64 1.90 -19.95
N MET A 252 -5.78 3.04 -20.61
CA MET A 252 -6.10 3.08 -22.05
C MET A 252 -4.93 2.58 -22.92
N SER A 253 -3.69 2.70 -22.49
CA SER A 253 -2.51 2.29 -23.25
C SER A 253 -2.18 0.80 -23.15
N ILE A 254 -2.62 0.10 -22.09
CA ILE A 254 -2.35 -1.33 -21.87
C ILE A 254 -2.73 -2.21 -23.09
N PRO A 255 -3.93 -2.10 -23.69
CA PRO A 255 -4.31 -2.93 -24.85
C PRO A 255 -3.42 -2.70 -26.09
N PHE A 256 -2.86 -1.49 -26.22
CA PHE A 256 -1.99 -1.14 -27.36
C PHE A 256 -0.55 -1.60 -27.15
N ILE A 257 -0.06 -1.58 -25.93
CA ILE A 257 1.33 -1.94 -25.60
C ILE A 257 1.47 -3.47 -25.45
N PHE A 258 0.44 -4.13 -24.91
CA PHE A 258 0.43 -5.57 -24.62
C PHE A 258 -0.81 -6.27 -25.24
N PRO A 259 -0.96 -6.29 -26.57
CA PRO A 259 -2.14 -6.91 -27.20
C PRO A 259 -2.25 -8.41 -26.92
N GLU A 260 -1.15 -9.16 -26.92
CA GLU A 260 -1.11 -10.59 -26.61
C GLU A 260 -1.60 -10.89 -25.19
N PHE A 261 -1.24 -10.04 -24.25
CA PHE A 261 -1.70 -10.11 -22.86
C PHE A 261 -3.22 -9.95 -22.75
N MET A 262 -3.81 -9.01 -23.48
CA MET A 262 -5.26 -8.80 -23.50
C MET A 262 -6.01 -9.98 -24.13
N HIS A 263 -5.45 -10.61 -25.16
CA HIS A 263 -5.99 -11.85 -25.74
C HIS A 263 -5.97 -13.01 -24.73
N GLN A 264 -4.89 -13.14 -23.93
CA GLN A 264 -4.81 -14.15 -22.88
C GLN A 264 -5.82 -13.88 -21.75
N VAL A 265 -6.00 -12.64 -21.33
CA VAL A 265 -7.00 -12.24 -20.32
C VAL A 265 -8.42 -12.47 -20.80
N SER A 266 -8.74 -12.17 -22.07
CA SER A 266 -10.07 -12.41 -22.64
C SER A 266 -10.40 -13.91 -22.78
N ASN A 267 -9.39 -14.76 -22.96
CA ASN A 267 -9.52 -16.21 -23.08
C ASN A 267 -9.30 -16.94 -21.74
N ALA A 268 -9.18 -16.20 -20.62
CA ALA A 268 -8.87 -16.76 -19.29
C ALA A 268 -9.91 -17.76 -18.78
N SER A 269 -11.12 -17.76 -19.34
CA SER A 269 -12.17 -18.77 -19.03
C SER A 269 -11.81 -20.19 -19.52
N SER A 270 -10.79 -20.33 -20.36
CA SER A 270 -10.34 -21.60 -20.97
C SER A 270 -8.86 -21.90 -20.77
N SER A 271 -8.08 -20.98 -20.17
CA SER A 271 -6.65 -21.19 -19.96
C SER A 271 -6.35 -21.49 -18.47
N SER A 272 -5.67 -22.60 -18.24
CA SER A 272 -5.21 -23.08 -16.92
C SER A 272 -4.02 -22.29 -16.34
N SER A 273 -3.74 -21.09 -16.82
CA SER A 273 -2.67 -20.23 -16.30
C SER A 273 -3.16 -19.41 -15.10
N GLU A 274 -2.65 -19.70 -13.93
CA GLU A 274 -2.98 -19.08 -12.64
C GLU A 274 -2.84 -17.54 -12.67
N ASN A 275 -1.80 -17.04 -13.35
CA ASN A 275 -1.52 -15.61 -13.50
C ASN A 275 -2.61 -14.88 -14.31
N VAL A 276 -3.15 -15.49 -15.36
CA VAL A 276 -4.19 -14.90 -16.21
C VAL A 276 -5.52 -14.83 -15.47
N THR A 277 -5.84 -15.86 -14.70
CA THR A 277 -7.03 -15.92 -13.85
C THR A 277 -6.98 -14.87 -12.74
N MET A 278 -5.82 -14.67 -12.11
CA MET A 278 -5.61 -13.66 -11.08
C MET A 278 -5.84 -12.25 -11.64
N LEU A 279 -5.36 -11.96 -12.84
CA LEU A 279 -5.53 -10.66 -13.50
C LEU A 279 -6.98 -10.40 -13.91
N ALA A 280 -7.66 -11.40 -14.46
CA ALA A 280 -9.09 -11.31 -14.82
C ALA A 280 -9.93 -11.02 -13.56
N ASN A 281 -9.67 -11.71 -12.46
CA ASN A 281 -10.30 -11.48 -11.16
C ASN A 281 -10.02 -10.07 -10.64
N THR A 282 -8.79 -9.55 -10.84
CA THR A 282 -8.41 -8.18 -10.41
C THR A 282 -9.19 -7.12 -11.17
N ILE A 283 -9.29 -7.25 -12.50
CA ILE A 283 -10.06 -6.31 -13.34
C ILE A 283 -11.55 -6.35 -12.98
N GLN A 284 -12.11 -7.55 -12.82
CA GLN A 284 -13.50 -7.72 -12.43
C GLN A 284 -13.78 -7.18 -11.03
N GLY A 285 -12.86 -7.40 -10.09
CA GLY A 285 -12.97 -6.89 -8.73
C GLY A 285 -12.91 -5.37 -8.66
N LEU A 286 -12.00 -4.72 -9.42
CA LEU A 286 -11.95 -3.26 -9.51
C LEU A 286 -13.26 -2.67 -10.06
N SER A 287 -13.86 -3.30 -11.07
CA SER A 287 -15.12 -2.85 -11.64
C SER A 287 -16.32 -3.05 -10.71
N SER A 288 -16.23 -3.95 -9.73
CA SER A 288 -17.27 -4.19 -8.73
C SER A 288 -17.31 -3.17 -7.60
N LEU A 289 -16.23 -2.40 -7.40
CA LEU A 289 -16.13 -1.43 -6.32
C LEU A 289 -16.96 -0.16 -6.60
N PRO A 290 -17.53 0.47 -5.57
CA PRO A 290 -18.26 1.74 -5.69
C PRO A 290 -17.29 2.92 -5.87
N LEU A 291 -16.67 3.04 -7.03
CA LEU A 291 -15.60 4.01 -7.31
C LEU A 291 -16.02 5.45 -7.02
N THR A 292 -17.27 5.82 -7.27
CA THR A 292 -17.79 7.17 -7.00
C THR A 292 -17.79 7.48 -5.50
N LYS A 293 -18.23 6.50 -4.67
CA LYS A 293 -18.18 6.62 -3.19
C LYS A 293 -16.73 6.74 -2.70
N ILE A 294 -15.83 5.91 -3.24
CA ILE A 294 -14.41 5.91 -2.86
C ILE A 294 -13.77 7.25 -3.23
N ALA A 295 -13.94 7.71 -4.48
CA ALA A 295 -13.33 8.96 -4.96
C ALA A 295 -13.87 10.20 -4.23
N GLY A 296 -15.18 10.28 -4.02
CA GLY A 296 -15.79 11.38 -3.28
C GLY A 296 -15.34 11.43 -1.82
N SER A 297 -15.30 10.27 -1.16
CA SER A 297 -14.81 10.17 0.22
C SER A 297 -13.31 10.47 0.31
N PHE A 298 -12.51 9.95 -0.62
CA PHE A 298 -11.07 10.24 -0.68
C PHE A 298 -10.80 11.74 -0.78
N LEU A 299 -11.49 12.43 -1.70
CA LEU A 299 -11.32 13.88 -1.86
C LEU A 299 -11.70 14.64 -0.58
N PHE A 300 -12.80 14.26 0.05
CA PHE A 300 -13.26 14.90 1.28
C PHE A 300 -12.28 14.68 2.44
N TYR A 301 -11.89 13.41 2.70
CA TYR A 301 -11.00 13.08 3.80
C TYR A 301 -9.57 13.57 3.56
N PHE A 302 -9.12 13.60 2.32
CA PHE A 302 -7.86 14.23 1.96
C PHE A 302 -7.87 15.72 2.29
N LEU A 303 -8.87 16.47 1.80
CA LEU A 303 -8.97 17.91 2.03
C LEU A 303 -9.16 18.23 3.52
N GLY A 304 -10.10 17.59 4.18
CA GLY A 304 -10.40 17.81 5.60
C GLY A 304 -9.22 17.46 6.50
N GLY A 305 -8.58 16.31 6.25
CA GLY A 305 -7.38 15.87 6.96
C GLY A 305 -6.20 16.80 6.71
N TYR A 306 -5.94 17.11 5.45
CA TYR A 306 -4.89 18.06 5.10
C TYR A 306 -5.08 19.41 5.77
N LEU A 307 -6.27 20.02 5.66
CA LEU A 307 -6.53 21.35 6.23
C LEU A 307 -6.39 21.36 7.75
N THR A 308 -6.85 20.30 8.43
CA THR A 308 -6.71 20.14 9.88
C THR A 308 -5.24 20.08 10.28
N TYR A 309 -4.48 19.17 9.67
CA TYR A 309 -3.07 19.00 10.01
C TYR A 309 -2.17 20.15 9.53
N ALA A 310 -2.44 20.71 8.35
CA ALA A 310 -1.73 21.89 7.86
C ALA A 310 -1.89 23.08 8.80
N SER A 311 -3.06 23.24 9.44
CA SER A 311 -3.27 24.25 10.47
C SER A 311 -2.35 24.01 11.68
N ILE A 312 -2.29 22.78 12.18
CA ILE A 312 -1.43 22.42 13.32
C ILE A 312 0.06 22.60 12.96
N PHE A 313 0.47 22.16 11.78
CA PHE A 313 1.84 22.34 11.28
C PHE A 313 2.21 23.83 11.07
N ALA A 314 1.25 24.67 10.67
CA ALA A 314 1.47 26.11 10.57
C ALA A 314 1.71 26.74 11.96
N ALA A 315 0.97 26.30 12.99
CA ALA A 315 1.21 26.71 14.38
C ALA A 315 2.63 26.36 14.81
N VAL A 316 3.06 25.13 14.61
CA VAL A 316 4.42 24.67 14.93
C VAL A 316 5.46 25.50 14.16
N GLY A 317 5.29 25.65 12.84
CA GLY A 317 6.22 26.44 12.02
C GLY A 317 6.35 27.92 12.42
N SER A 318 5.27 28.52 12.96
CA SER A 318 5.30 29.91 13.44
C SER A 318 6.14 30.08 14.71
N VAL A 319 6.32 29.01 15.46
CA VAL A 319 6.98 29.01 16.78
C VAL A 319 8.44 28.60 16.65
N VAL A 320 8.76 27.67 15.77
CA VAL A 320 10.11 27.16 15.54
C VAL A 320 11.09 28.30 15.20
N SER A 321 12.29 28.25 15.80
CA SER A 321 13.43 29.11 15.51
C SER A 321 14.29 28.52 14.38
N GLU A 322 15.54 28.92 14.22
CA GLU A 322 16.45 28.46 13.17
C GLU A 322 16.94 27.00 13.38
N ASP A 323 16.76 26.44 14.56
CA ASP A 323 17.26 25.10 14.92
C ASP A 323 16.34 23.98 14.37
N GLN A 324 16.86 23.20 13.42
CA GLN A 324 16.14 22.06 12.83
C GLN A 324 15.86 20.93 13.83
N GLN A 325 16.69 20.75 14.86
CA GLN A 325 16.45 19.72 15.88
C GLN A 325 15.25 20.08 16.76
N GLU A 326 15.10 21.37 17.08
CA GLU A 326 13.97 21.90 17.81
C GLU A 326 12.66 21.72 17.01
N ALA A 327 12.72 21.98 15.69
CA ALA A 327 11.61 21.74 14.80
C ALA A 327 11.12 20.28 14.85
N GLN A 328 12.03 19.31 14.83
CA GLN A 328 11.69 17.90 14.89
C GLN A 328 11.00 17.51 16.21
N GLN A 329 11.47 18.02 17.35
CA GLN A 329 10.86 17.74 18.65
C GLN A 329 9.41 18.26 18.73
N LEU A 330 9.13 19.43 18.14
CA LEU A 330 7.79 20.00 18.12
C LEU A 330 6.87 19.34 17.09
N VAL A 331 7.40 18.75 16.04
CA VAL A 331 6.64 18.02 15.01
C VAL A 331 6.18 16.65 15.48
N PHE A 332 6.99 15.97 16.31
CA PHE A 332 6.71 14.61 16.74
C PHE A 332 5.32 14.41 17.37
N PRO A 333 4.84 15.24 18.30
CA PRO A 333 3.47 15.14 18.85
C PRO A 333 2.37 15.32 17.80
N VAL A 334 2.63 16.08 16.72
CA VAL A 334 1.67 16.27 15.62
C VAL A 334 1.62 15.04 14.72
N LEU A 335 2.76 14.36 14.54
CA LEU A 335 2.82 13.12 13.75
C LEU A 335 2.20 11.92 14.46
N MET A 336 2.19 11.91 15.80
CA MET A 336 1.68 10.77 16.59
C MET A 336 0.25 10.36 16.23
N PRO A 337 -0.76 11.25 16.14
CA PRO A 337 -2.10 10.87 15.72
C PRO A 337 -2.15 10.36 14.28
N ILE A 338 -1.29 10.87 13.38
CA ILE A 338 -1.19 10.41 11.99
C ILE A 338 -0.67 8.97 11.96
N ILE A 339 0.41 8.69 12.70
CA ILE A 339 1.01 7.35 12.82
C ILE A 339 0.00 6.39 13.46
N LEU A 340 -0.66 6.81 14.55
CA LEU A 340 -1.69 6.02 15.20
C LEU A 340 -2.85 5.71 14.25
N GLY A 341 -3.29 6.69 13.47
CA GLY A 341 -4.29 6.50 12.41
C GLY A 341 -3.89 5.44 11.40
N PHE A 342 -2.63 5.44 10.97
CA PHE A 342 -2.10 4.43 10.06
C PHE A 342 -2.08 3.04 10.71
N VAL A 343 -1.64 2.92 11.96
CA VAL A 343 -1.64 1.64 12.69
C VAL A 343 -3.07 1.12 12.91
N ILE A 344 -4.02 1.98 13.26
CA ILE A 344 -5.42 1.58 13.39
C ILE A 344 -5.99 1.15 12.02
N MET A 345 -5.63 1.84 10.94
CA MET A 345 -6.06 1.52 9.59
C MET A 345 -5.63 0.11 9.18
N THR A 346 -4.40 -0.32 9.48
CA THR A 346 -3.93 -1.69 9.14
C THR A 346 -4.81 -2.76 9.78
N LYS A 347 -5.35 -2.51 10.98
CA LYS A 347 -6.33 -3.39 11.61
C LYS A 347 -7.71 -3.23 11.00
N ALA A 348 -8.13 -2.00 10.72
CA ALA A 348 -9.46 -1.68 10.20
C ALA A 348 -9.72 -2.28 8.81
N VAL A 349 -8.69 -2.44 7.99
CA VAL A 349 -8.81 -3.09 6.67
C VAL A 349 -9.08 -4.60 6.82
N ASN A 350 -8.53 -5.26 7.85
CA ASN A 350 -8.75 -6.69 8.12
C ASN A 350 -10.08 -6.93 8.87
N ASP A 351 -10.43 -6.03 9.79
CA ASP A 351 -11.66 -6.11 10.59
C ASP A 351 -12.33 -4.73 10.67
N PRO A 352 -13.11 -4.37 9.62
CA PRO A 352 -13.70 -3.04 9.49
C PRO A 352 -14.77 -2.71 10.53
N ASN A 353 -15.33 -3.71 11.20
CA ASN A 353 -16.39 -3.56 12.21
C ASN A 353 -15.89 -3.65 13.65
N SER A 354 -14.57 -3.80 13.86
CA SER A 354 -13.99 -3.78 15.22
C SER A 354 -14.23 -2.42 15.90
N SER A 355 -14.40 -2.44 17.22
CA SER A 355 -14.60 -1.22 18.02
C SER A 355 -13.47 -0.20 17.80
N LEU A 356 -12.23 -0.67 17.63
CA LEU A 356 -11.08 0.18 17.35
C LEU A 356 -11.17 0.83 15.96
N ALA A 357 -11.60 0.09 14.93
CA ALA A 357 -11.81 0.62 13.59
C ALA A 357 -12.93 1.67 13.56
N ILE A 358 -14.05 1.40 14.25
CA ILE A 358 -15.17 2.34 14.37
C ILE A 358 -14.70 3.62 15.08
N PHE A 359 -14.08 3.50 16.26
CA PHE A 359 -13.57 4.66 16.99
C PHE A 359 -12.55 5.47 16.15
N GLY A 360 -11.54 4.81 15.57
CA GLY A 360 -10.50 5.48 14.79
C GLY A 360 -11.03 6.16 13.54
N SER A 361 -12.10 5.63 12.92
CA SER A 361 -12.74 6.24 11.75
C SER A 361 -13.66 7.43 12.08
N ILE A 362 -14.10 7.57 13.34
CA ILE A 362 -14.92 8.70 13.81
C ILE A 362 -14.05 9.78 14.44
N PHE A 363 -12.97 9.40 15.15
CA PHE A 363 -12.08 10.36 15.81
C PHE A 363 -11.37 11.27 14.78
N PRO A 364 -11.55 12.60 14.82
CA PRO A 364 -11.23 13.49 13.70
C PRO A 364 -9.75 13.53 13.30
N LEU A 365 -8.83 13.28 14.24
CA LEU A 365 -7.39 13.26 13.92
C LEU A 365 -6.94 11.98 13.22
N THR A 366 -7.64 10.85 13.40
CA THR A 366 -7.31 9.58 12.74
C THR A 366 -8.26 9.25 11.60
N SER A 367 -9.46 9.84 11.60
CA SER A 367 -10.54 9.54 10.67
C SER A 367 -10.15 9.65 9.18
N PRO A 368 -9.33 10.62 8.73
CA PRO A 368 -8.99 10.71 7.30
C PRO A 368 -8.29 9.45 6.77
N ILE A 369 -7.50 8.82 7.60
CA ILE A 369 -6.75 7.61 7.25
C ILE A 369 -7.60 6.37 7.49
N VAL A 370 -8.19 6.25 8.69
CA VAL A 370 -8.89 5.03 9.11
C VAL A 370 -10.19 4.83 8.35
N MET A 371 -10.95 5.91 8.07
CA MET A 371 -12.19 5.79 7.31
C MET A 371 -11.93 5.32 5.88
N MET A 372 -10.83 5.76 5.26
CA MET A 372 -10.47 5.25 3.94
C MET A 372 -10.08 3.77 3.96
N GLY A 373 -9.51 3.27 5.05
CA GLY A 373 -9.30 1.84 5.25
C GLY A 373 -10.58 1.01 5.34
N ARG A 374 -11.74 1.65 5.58
CA ARG A 374 -13.05 1.01 5.71
C ARG A 374 -13.99 1.27 4.54
N ILE A 375 -13.68 2.24 3.65
CA ILE A 375 -14.64 2.82 2.70
C ILE A 375 -15.17 1.85 1.65
N THR A 376 -14.40 0.81 1.30
CA THR A 376 -14.80 -0.24 0.34
C THR A 376 -15.78 -1.24 0.94
N TYR A 377 -15.91 -1.25 2.26
CA TYR A 377 -16.82 -2.12 2.98
C TYR A 377 -18.18 -1.43 3.19
N ASP A 378 -19.17 -2.20 3.58
CA ASP A 378 -20.52 -1.67 3.86
C ASP A 378 -20.56 -1.01 5.25
N ILE A 379 -20.28 0.30 5.25
CA ILE A 379 -20.28 1.12 6.45
C ILE A 379 -21.62 1.86 6.56
N PRO A 380 -22.29 1.85 7.73
CA PRO A 380 -23.49 2.62 7.94
C PRO A 380 -23.27 4.12 7.64
N PHE A 381 -24.15 4.72 6.85
CA PHE A 381 -24.03 6.10 6.40
C PHE A 381 -23.84 7.10 7.54
N TRP A 382 -24.48 6.87 8.71
CA TRP A 382 -24.35 7.74 9.86
C TRP A 382 -22.91 7.83 10.39
N GLN A 383 -22.11 6.75 10.30
CA GLN A 383 -20.70 6.77 10.73
C GLN A 383 -19.87 7.68 9.81
N ILE A 384 -20.10 7.61 8.51
CA ILE A 384 -19.43 8.46 7.52
C ILE A 384 -19.83 9.92 7.75
N ALA A 385 -21.11 10.20 7.88
CA ALA A 385 -21.62 11.56 8.10
C ALA A 385 -21.10 12.17 9.41
N LEU A 386 -21.13 11.41 10.52
CA LEU A 386 -20.59 11.84 11.81
C LEU A 386 -19.09 12.13 11.73
N SER A 387 -18.33 11.24 11.10
CA SER A 387 -16.89 11.40 10.90
C SER A 387 -16.57 12.67 10.08
N MET A 388 -17.31 12.90 8.99
CA MET A 388 -17.15 14.11 8.16
C MET A 388 -17.47 15.38 8.95
N LEU A 389 -18.54 15.38 9.73
CA LEU A 389 -18.94 16.51 10.55
C LEU A 389 -17.87 16.83 11.62
N LEU A 390 -17.40 15.80 12.34
CA LEU A 390 -16.37 15.97 13.35
C LEU A 390 -15.04 16.44 12.76
N LEU A 391 -14.70 15.99 11.55
CA LEU A 391 -13.49 16.43 10.85
C LEU A 391 -13.58 17.91 10.48
N VAL A 392 -14.73 18.39 9.98
CA VAL A 392 -14.95 19.81 9.69
C VAL A 392 -14.90 20.64 10.98
N ALA A 393 -15.55 20.19 12.05
CA ALA A 393 -15.49 20.85 13.34
C ALA A 393 -14.06 20.94 13.88
N SER A 394 -13.29 19.87 13.73
CA SER A 394 -11.88 19.82 14.12
C SER A 394 -11.02 20.77 13.29
N PHE A 395 -11.23 20.84 11.99
CA PHE A 395 -10.55 21.82 11.13
C PHE A 395 -10.81 23.25 11.58
N LEU A 396 -12.06 23.63 11.82
CA LEU A 396 -12.43 24.97 12.28
C LEU A 396 -11.79 25.28 13.64
N PHE A 397 -11.84 24.33 14.57
CA PHE A 397 -11.24 24.44 15.90
C PHE A 397 -9.73 24.65 15.84
N PHE A 398 -9.02 23.79 15.13
CA PHE A 398 -7.56 23.92 15.01
C PHE A 398 -7.14 25.17 14.23
N THR A 399 -7.87 25.56 13.21
CA THR A 399 -7.60 26.80 12.47
C THR A 399 -7.77 28.04 13.35
N TRP A 400 -8.80 28.06 14.21
CA TRP A 400 -9.01 29.14 15.16
C TRP A 400 -7.88 29.22 16.20
N ILE A 401 -7.47 28.10 16.80
CA ILE A 401 -6.34 28.03 17.74
C ILE A 401 -5.06 28.48 17.05
N THR A 402 -4.78 27.92 15.88
CA THR A 402 -3.59 28.24 15.11
C THR A 402 -3.51 29.71 14.76
N GLY A 403 -4.62 30.34 14.39
CA GLY A 403 -4.65 31.77 14.10
C GLY A 403 -4.14 32.63 15.25
N LYS A 404 -4.44 32.24 16.50
CA LYS A 404 -3.94 32.94 17.70
C LYS A 404 -2.45 32.65 17.96
N ILE A 405 -2.04 31.37 17.89
CA ILE A 405 -0.63 30.97 18.06
C ILE A 405 0.22 31.62 16.99
N TYR A 406 -0.21 31.60 15.74
CA TYR A 406 0.51 32.16 14.61
C TYR A 406 0.75 33.67 14.75
N ARG A 407 -0.26 34.42 15.20
CA ARG A 407 -0.15 35.88 15.44
C ARG A 407 0.97 36.21 16.42
N THR A 408 1.13 35.44 17.49
CA THR A 408 2.16 35.64 18.51
C THR A 408 3.48 35.04 18.09
N GLY A 409 3.47 33.79 17.61
CA GLY A 409 4.65 32.98 17.30
C GLY A 409 5.50 33.50 16.17
N ILE A 410 4.86 34.03 15.11
CA ILE A 410 5.58 34.51 13.90
C ILE A 410 6.47 35.74 14.17
N LEU A 411 6.13 36.53 15.20
CA LEU A 411 6.85 37.74 15.60
C LEU A 411 7.85 37.50 16.74
N MET A 412 7.89 36.29 17.32
CA MET A 412 8.80 35.98 18.41
C MET A 412 10.13 35.43 17.90
N TYR A 413 11.21 36.12 18.20
CA TYR A 413 12.58 35.71 17.89
C TYR A 413 13.37 35.42 19.16
N GLY A 414 14.35 34.51 19.07
CA GLY A 414 15.35 34.26 20.13
C GLY A 414 14.86 33.51 21.38
N LYS A 415 13.60 33.09 21.43
CA LYS A 415 13.08 32.23 22.52
C LYS A 415 12.77 30.83 21.97
N LYS A 416 13.00 29.81 22.82
CA LYS A 416 12.63 28.41 22.56
C LYS A 416 11.28 28.12 23.24
N PRO A 417 10.14 28.34 22.56
CA PRO A 417 8.85 28.14 23.19
C PRO A 417 8.52 26.66 23.34
N SER A 418 7.93 26.33 24.48
CA SER A 418 7.43 25.00 24.80
C SER A 418 5.98 24.83 24.37
N TRP A 419 5.51 23.57 24.29
CA TRP A 419 4.09 23.27 24.08
C TRP A 419 3.17 23.95 25.10
N LYS A 420 3.63 24.10 26.36
CA LYS A 420 2.88 24.81 27.41
C LYS A 420 2.65 26.29 27.06
N GLU A 421 3.67 26.94 26.53
CA GLU A 421 3.55 28.35 26.09
C GLU A 421 2.64 28.51 24.89
N MET A 422 2.73 27.61 23.90
CA MET A 422 1.83 27.59 22.75
C MET A 422 0.36 27.47 23.17
N ILE A 423 0.06 26.57 24.11
CA ILE A 423 -1.28 26.40 24.67
C ILE A 423 -1.71 27.69 25.39
N LYS A 424 -0.83 28.32 26.15
CA LYS A 424 -1.15 29.59 26.83
C LYS A 424 -1.52 30.68 25.80
N TRP A 425 -0.78 30.81 24.69
CA TRP A 425 -1.09 31.77 23.64
C TRP A 425 -2.42 31.51 22.92
N ALA A 426 -2.80 30.25 22.79
CA ALA A 426 -4.09 29.87 22.21
C ALA A 426 -5.28 30.42 23.01
N PHE A 427 -5.13 30.58 24.35
CA PHE A 427 -6.20 31.01 25.25
C PHE A 427 -6.02 32.45 25.79
N THR A 428 -4.92 33.12 25.49
CA THR A 428 -4.73 34.53 25.83
C THR A 428 -5.44 35.43 24.80
N LYS A 429 -6.06 36.53 25.26
CA LYS A 429 -6.78 37.49 24.42
C LYS A 429 -5.82 38.32 23.56
#